data_73e45249cb8531055c29e1766171e069
#
_entry.id   73e45249cb8531055c29e1766171e069
#
_cell.length_a   1.000
_cell.length_b   1.000
_cell.length_c   1.000
_cell.angle_alpha   90.00
_cell.angle_beta   90.00
_cell.angle_gamma   90.00
#
_symmetry.space_group_name_H-M   'P 1'
#
loop_
_entity.id
_entity.type
_entity.pdbx_description
1 polymer ?
#
loop_
_entity_poly.entity_id
_entity_poly.type
_entity_poly.pdbx_seq_one_letter_code
_entity_poly.pdbx_strand_id
1 'polypeptide(L)'
;MLSVARRQPSAILLAAQLAGVLLYPFMEGSDAGRALFSVFGIAMLGLVVLAVRSSPGLTWVSVLLGIPATVLLLAQAVTGSDDLLPYSSAIEAILYFYAGGALIAYMLADRVITRDELFAVGATFTLVAWAFAYTFTVCQAIDPGSFTAAIDPDGERSWMELLFLSFTTLSSTGLSDVVPVEPFARSLVMIEQFAGVAYIAMVVSRLVGLLVVTRNEPKQPR
;
A
#
# COMPACT_ATOMS: atom_id res chain seq x y z
N MET A 1 -0.78 -25.34 2.89
CA MET A 1 -0.58 -23.88 2.97
C MET A 1 0.79 -23.43 2.43
N LEU A 2 1.91 -24.00 2.84
CA LEU A 2 3.26 -23.62 2.36
C LEU A 2 3.48 -23.74 0.84
N SER A 3 2.81 -24.66 0.16
CA SER A 3 2.91 -24.83 -1.30
C SER A 3 2.17 -23.75 -2.09
N VAL A 4 1.12 -23.19 -1.53
CA VAL A 4 0.36 -22.06 -2.14
C VAL A 4 1.15 -20.76 -1.97
N ALA A 5 1.78 -20.57 -0.80
CA ALA A 5 2.62 -19.42 -0.50
C ALA A 5 3.80 -19.26 -1.47
N ARG A 6 4.38 -20.39 -1.92
CA ARG A 6 5.47 -20.39 -2.91
C ARG A 6 5.00 -20.15 -4.36
N ARG A 7 3.71 -20.40 -4.64
CA ARG A 7 3.13 -20.29 -6.00
C ARG A 7 2.38 -18.97 -6.24
N GLN A 8 1.94 -18.29 -5.20
CA GLN A 8 1.11 -17.08 -5.29
C GLN A 8 1.45 -16.10 -4.14
N PRO A 9 2.66 -15.52 -4.14
CA PRO A 9 3.07 -14.57 -3.11
C PRO A 9 2.20 -13.31 -3.08
N SER A 10 1.72 -12.84 -4.24
CA SER A 10 0.86 -11.67 -4.35
C SER A 10 -0.51 -11.89 -3.73
N ALA A 11 -1.05 -13.11 -3.79
CA ALA A 11 -2.33 -13.45 -3.15
C ALA A 11 -2.23 -13.37 -1.61
N ILE A 12 -1.11 -13.80 -1.03
CA ILE A 12 -0.89 -13.73 0.42
C ILE A 12 -0.73 -12.28 0.85
N LEU A 13 0.03 -11.49 0.11
CA LEU A 13 0.21 -10.08 0.39
C LEU A 13 -1.15 -9.36 0.36
N LEU A 14 -1.94 -9.52 -0.70
CA LEU A 14 -3.27 -8.92 -0.80
C LEU A 14 -4.19 -9.36 0.33
N ALA A 15 -4.24 -10.67 0.64
CA ALA A 15 -5.07 -11.17 1.72
C ALA A 15 -4.67 -10.59 3.08
N ALA A 16 -3.37 -10.47 3.36
CA ALA A 16 -2.87 -9.85 4.58
C ALA A 16 -3.22 -8.35 4.66
N GLN A 17 -3.07 -7.61 3.56
CA GLN A 17 -3.43 -6.19 3.48
C GLN A 17 -4.93 -5.97 3.76
N LEU A 18 -5.80 -6.74 3.10
CA LEU A 18 -7.25 -6.64 3.32
C LEU A 18 -7.65 -7.10 4.73
N ALA A 19 -6.99 -8.13 5.26
CA ALA A 19 -7.19 -8.53 6.65
C ALA A 19 -6.79 -7.42 7.63
N GLY A 20 -5.70 -6.70 7.35
CA GLY A 20 -5.29 -5.54 8.14
C GLY A 20 -6.33 -4.42 8.16
N VAL A 21 -6.90 -4.09 7.00
CA VAL A 21 -7.97 -3.10 6.91
C VAL A 21 -9.20 -3.54 7.73
N LEU A 22 -9.60 -4.82 7.65
CA LEU A 22 -10.75 -5.35 8.38
C LEU A 22 -10.51 -5.47 9.89
N LEU A 23 -9.26 -5.72 10.30
CA LEU A 23 -8.92 -5.90 11.72
C LEU A 23 -8.59 -4.59 12.42
N TYR A 24 -8.27 -3.54 11.67
CA TYR A 24 -7.86 -2.24 12.24
C TYR A 24 -8.84 -1.70 13.30
N PRO A 25 -10.17 -1.69 13.10
CA PRO A 25 -11.11 -1.18 14.10
C PRO A 25 -11.03 -1.89 15.45
N PHE A 26 -10.54 -3.13 15.47
CA PHE A 26 -10.35 -3.90 16.71
C PHE A 26 -8.99 -3.63 17.37
N MET A 27 -8.08 -2.98 16.67
CA MET A 27 -6.74 -2.62 17.15
C MET A 27 -6.70 -1.18 17.68
N GLU A 28 -7.65 -0.33 17.30
CA GLU A 28 -7.73 1.06 17.71
C GLU A 28 -8.27 1.18 19.16
N GLY A 29 -7.72 2.10 19.95
CA GLY A 29 -8.28 2.49 21.24
C GLY A 29 -7.83 1.67 22.46
N SER A 30 -6.91 0.70 22.33
CA SER A 30 -6.39 -0.06 23.48
C SER A 30 -4.88 -0.28 23.38
N ASP A 31 -4.21 -0.46 24.53
CA ASP A 31 -2.77 -0.76 24.57
C ASP A 31 -2.45 -2.10 23.90
N ALA A 32 -3.31 -3.10 24.09
CA ALA A 32 -3.21 -4.40 23.42
C ALA A 32 -3.40 -4.25 21.90
N GLY A 33 -4.30 -3.37 21.47
CA GLY A 33 -4.52 -3.08 20.06
C GLY A 33 -3.32 -2.41 19.40
N ARG A 34 -2.68 -1.44 20.06
CA ARG A 34 -1.43 -0.81 19.57
C ARG A 34 -0.30 -1.83 19.41
N ALA A 35 -0.12 -2.72 20.40
CA ALA A 35 0.86 -3.80 20.30
C ALA A 35 0.55 -4.75 19.13
N LEU A 36 -0.72 -5.11 18.94
CA LEU A 36 -1.16 -5.96 17.82
C LEU A 36 -0.92 -5.27 16.48
N PHE A 37 -1.21 -3.97 16.37
CA PHE A 37 -0.95 -3.18 15.17
C PHE A 37 0.54 -3.14 14.82
N SER A 38 1.42 -2.96 15.82
CA SER A 38 2.88 -2.98 15.61
C SER A 38 3.36 -4.36 15.12
N VAL A 39 2.87 -5.45 15.71
CA VAL A 39 3.19 -6.81 15.27
C VAL A 39 2.69 -7.05 13.84
N PHE A 40 1.49 -6.60 13.55
CA PHE A 40 0.92 -6.67 12.21
C PHE A 40 1.74 -5.87 11.20
N GLY A 41 2.15 -4.65 11.54
CA GLY A 41 3.02 -3.81 10.70
C GLY A 41 4.35 -4.50 10.37
N ILE A 42 5.01 -5.09 11.37
CA ILE A 42 6.26 -5.86 11.17
C ILE A 42 6.02 -7.07 10.25
N ALA A 43 4.91 -7.80 10.43
CA ALA A 43 4.57 -8.92 9.56
C ALA A 43 4.33 -8.45 8.12
N MET A 44 3.67 -7.29 7.94
CA MET A 44 3.45 -6.68 6.62
C MET A 44 4.76 -6.28 5.96
N LEU A 45 5.70 -5.65 6.68
CA LEU A 45 7.03 -5.33 6.14
C LEU A 45 7.74 -6.61 5.64
N GLY A 46 7.66 -7.70 6.40
CA GLY A 46 8.20 -9.00 5.98
C GLY A 46 7.56 -9.53 4.70
N LEU A 47 6.23 -9.45 4.58
CA LEU A 47 5.50 -9.88 3.38
C LEU A 47 5.82 -9.01 2.16
N VAL A 48 5.98 -7.71 2.34
CA VAL A 48 6.38 -6.77 1.28
C VAL A 48 7.78 -7.11 0.76
N VAL A 49 8.75 -7.35 1.65
CA VAL A 49 10.11 -7.79 1.27
C VAL A 49 10.06 -9.12 0.50
N LEU A 50 9.22 -10.07 0.93
CA LEU A 50 9.05 -11.35 0.23
C LEU A 50 8.40 -11.17 -1.16
N ALA A 51 7.43 -10.28 -1.31
CA ALA A 51 6.81 -9.97 -2.58
C ALA A 51 7.80 -9.33 -3.56
N VAL A 52 8.62 -8.38 -3.09
CA VAL A 52 9.70 -7.78 -3.90
C VAL A 52 10.73 -8.83 -4.33
N ARG A 53 11.07 -9.78 -3.45
CA ARG A 53 11.98 -10.89 -3.80
C ARG A 53 11.49 -11.75 -4.97
N SER A 54 10.17 -11.82 -5.15
CA SER A 54 9.54 -12.58 -6.25
C SER A 54 9.33 -11.74 -7.52
N SER A 55 9.76 -10.48 -7.51
CA SER A 55 9.63 -9.51 -8.60
C SER A 55 11.01 -9.15 -9.17
N PRO A 56 11.10 -8.42 -10.31
CA PRO A 56 12.35 -7.89 -10.84
C PRO A 56 13.05 -6.86 -9.93
N GLY A 57 12.39 -6.40 -8.87
CA GLY A 57 12.91 -5.42 -7.93
C GLY A 57 14.15 -5.92 -7.18
N LEU A 58 15.02 -4.98 -6.81
CA LEU A 58 16.23 -5.27 -6.05
C LEU A 58 15.88 -5.55 -4.59
N THR A 59 15.91 -6.82 -4.18
CA THR A 59 15.55 -7.24 -2.81
C THR A 59 16.35 -6.52 -1.73
N TRP A 60 17.63 -6.21 -1.99
CA TRP A 60 18.46 -5.51 -1.00
C TRP A 60 17.93 -4.11 -0.64
N VAL A 61 17.27 -3.42 -1.58
CA VAL A 61 16.65 -2.11 -1.32
C VAL A 61 15.49 -2.27 -0.33
N SER A 62 14.62 -3.27 -0.54
CA SER A 62 13.51 -3.51 0.38
C SER A 62 13.98 -3.96 1.76
N VAL A 63 15.09 -4.70 1.84
CA VAL A 63 15.70 -5.07 3.13
C VAL A 63 16.33 -3.86 3.82
N LEU A 64 17.04 -3.01 3.06
CA LEU A 64 17.65 -1.77 3.59
C LEU A 64 16.62 -0.81 4.17
N LEU A 65 15.43 -0.72 3.57
CA LEU A 65 14.32 0.10 4.06
C LEU A 65 13.52 -0.62 5.17
N GLY A 66 13.32 -1.92 5.04
CA GLY A 66 12.53 -2.71 5.98
C GLY A 66 13.17 -2.86 7.36
N ILE A 67 14.51 -2.96 7.44
CA ILE A 67 15.20 -3.05 8.73
C ILE A 67 14.98 -1.80 9.60
N PRO A 68 15.28 -0.57 9.14
CA PRO A 68 15.06 0.63 9.96
C PRO A 68 13.57 0.86 10.26
N ALA A 69 12.65 0.58 9.31
CA ALA A 69 11.22 0.65 9.59
C ALA A 69 10.82 -0.29 10.74
N THR A 70 11.29 -1.54 10.72
CA THR A 70 11.03 -2.52 11.79
C THR A 70 11.61 -2.06 13.13
N VAL A 71 12.83 -1.52 13.14
CA VAL A 71 13.46 -1.01 14.37
C VAL A 71 12.67 0.16 14.96
N LEU A 72 12.19 1.10 14.12
CA LEU A 72 11.38 2.22 14.58
C LEU A 72 10.02 1.77 15.11
N LEU A 73 9.34 0.83 14.44
CA LEU A 73 8.09 0.25 14.92
C LEU A 73 8.27 -0.45 16.27
N LEU A 74 9.36 -1.21 16.45
CA LEU A 74 9.67 -1.85 17.74
C LEU A 74 9.96 -0.80 18.82
N ALA A 75 10.69 0.26 18.48
CA ALA A 75 10.97 1.35 19.43
C ALA A 75 9.66 2.03 19.86
N GLN A 76 8.76 2.34 18.95
CA GLN A 76 7.43 2.91 19.26
C GLN A 76 6.61 1.97 20.15
N ALA A 77 6.59 0.66 19.84
CA ALA A 77 5.87 -0.33 20.65
C ALA A 77 6.40 -0.43 22.10
N VAL A 78 7.71 -0.24 22.29
CA VAL A 78 8.35 -0.32 23.62
C VAL A 78 8.23 0.99 24.37
N THR A 79 8.40 2.14 23.71
CA THR A 79 8.39 3.46 24.37
C THR A 79 6.98 4.00 24.57
N GLY A 80 6.00 3.54 23.77
CA GLY A 80 4.64 4.08 23.72
C GLY A 80 4.58 5.54 23.26
N SER A 81 5.66 6.06 22.61
CA SER A 81 5.76 7.43 22.15
C SER A 81 5.53 7.50 20.65
N ASP A 82 4.73 8.49 20.23
CA ASP A 82 4.45 8.78 18.81
C ASP A 82 5.51 9.69 18.18
N ASP A 83 6.55 10.12 18.91
CA ASP A 83 7.60 11.02 18.39
C ASP A 83 8.36 10.42 17.19
N LEU A 84 8.40 9.10 17.09
CA LEU A 84 9.06 8.39 15.99
C LEU A 84 8.13 8.10 14.81
N LEU A 85 6.83 8.37 14.95
CA LEU A 85 5.81 8.08 13.93
C LEU A 85 6.11 8.73 12.57
N PRO A 86 6.52 10.01 12.47
CA PRO A 86 6.81 10.62 11.18
C PRO A 86 7.98 9.95 10.46
N TYR A 87 8.99 9.51 11.21
CA TYR A 87 10.21 8.89 10.66
C TYR A 87 9.91 7.47 10.16
N SER A 88 9.19 6.67 10.95
CA SER A 88 8.78 5.33 10.51
C SER A 88 7.87 5.42 9.30
N SER A 89 6.86 6.30 9.33
CA SER A 89 5.94 6.53 8.22
C SER A 89 6.64 6.96 6.93
N ALA A 90 7.67 7.81 7.02
CA ALA A 90 8.46 8.21 5.85
C ALA A 90 9.19 7.01 5.21
N ILE A 91 9.80 6.14 6.02
CA ILE A 91 10.51 4.97 5.52
C ILE A 91 9.50 3.95 4.97
N GLU A 92 8.36 3.75 5.64
CA GLU A 92 7.30 2.86 5.19
C GLU A 92 6.69 3.34 3.88
N ALA A 93 6.42 4.63 3.72
CA ALA A 93 5.96 5.21 2.45
C ALA A 93 6.91 4.87 1.30
N ILE A 94 8.21 5.11 1.49
CA ILE A 94 9.24 4.82 0.48
C ILE A 94 9.28 3.31 0.16
N LEU A 95 9.23 2.45 1.17
CA LEU A 95 9.25 1.01 0.99
C LEU A 95 8.01 0.52 0.23
N TYR A 96 6.82 1.01 0.56
CA TYR A 96 5.58 0.62 -0.11
C TYR A 96 5.50 1.14 -1.56
N PHE A 97 5.95 2.36 -1.83
CA PHE A 97 6.10 2.85 -3.22
C PHE A 97 7.10 2.01 -4.01
N TYR A 98 8.25 1.67 -3.41
CA TYR A 98 9.23 0.80 -4.05
C TYR A 98 8.63 -0.58 -4.38
N ALA A 99 7.93 -1.19 -3.43
CA ALA A 99 7.30 -2.49 -3.61
C ALA A 99 6.17 -2.43 -4.66
N GLY A 100 5.36 -1.38 -4.65
CA GLY A 100 4.34 -1.15 -5.68
C GLY A 100 4.95 -1.05 -7.07
N GLY A 101 6.03 -0.26 -7.23
CA GLY A 101 6.78 -0.16 -8.48
C GLY A 101 7.39 -1.50 -8.92
N ALA A 102 7.93 -2.28 -7.99
CA ALA A 102 8.48 -3.60 -8.28
C ALA A 102 7.41 -4.60 -8.74
N LEU A 103 6.20 -4.58 -8.15
CA LEU A 103 5.08 -5.39 -8.60
C LEU A 103 4.51 -4.92 -9.94
N ILE A 104 4.49 -3.61 -10.22
CA ILE A 104 4.15 -3.09 -11.55
C ILE A 104 5.15 -3.62 -12.58
N ALA A 105 6.45 -3.53 -12.29
CA ALA A 105 7.49 -4.07 -13.17
C ALA A 105 7.34 -5.59 -13.38
N TYR A 106 6.97 -6.33 -12.33
CA TYR A 106 6.66 -7.76 -12.43
C TYR A 106 5.47 -8.02 -13.37
N MET A 107 4.37 -7.30 -13.19
CA MET A 107 3.20 -7.44 -14.04
C MET A 107 3.49 -7.09 -15.51
N LEU A 108 4.43 -6.18 -15.79
CA LEU A 108 4.78 -5.76 -17.15
C LEU A 108 5.89 -6.60 -17.80
N ALA A 109 6.50 -7.54 -17.06
CA ALA A 109 7.71 -8.23 -17.50
C ALA A 109 7.50 -9.21 -18.68
N ASP A 110 6.33 -9.83 -18.77
CA ASP A 110 6.03 -10.80 -19.83
C ASP A 110 4.65 -10.59 -20.48
N ARG A 111 4.28 -11.47 -21.42
CA ARG A 111 3.01 -11.41 -22.16
C ARG A 111 1.99 -12.44 -21.72
N VAL A 112 2.24 -13.16 -20.63
CA VAL A 112 1.36 -14.21 -20.13
C VAL A 112 0.74 -13.76 -18.83
N ILE A 113 -0.61 -13.75 -18.75
CA ILE A 113 -1.29 -13.44 -17.49
C ILE A 113 -1.33 -14.70 -16.62
N THR A 114 -0.65 -14.65 -15.49
CA THR A 114 -0.71 -15.69 -14.47
C THR A 114 -1.80 -15.36 -13.43
N ARG A 115 -2.23 -16.39 -12.66
CA ARG A 115 -3.14 -16.15 -11.54
C ARG A 115 -2.52 -15.26 -10.46
N ASP A 116 -1.20 -15.35 -10.26
CA ASP A 116 -0.51 -14.50 -9.29
C ASP A 116 -0.51 -13.04 -9.72
N GLU A 117 -0.40 -12.74 -11.01
CA GLU A 117 -0.50 -11.38 -11.52
C GLU A 117 -1.89 -10.75 -11.29
N LEU A 118 -2.98 -11.53 -11.36
CA LEU A 118 -4.31 -11.01 -11.03
C LEU A 118 -4.38 -10.58 -9.56
N PHE A 119 -3.75 -11.33 -8.65
CA PHE A 119 -3.63 -10.92 -7.25
C PHE A 119 -2.65 -9.75 -7.07
N ALA A 120 -1.58 -9.71 -7.87
CA ALA A 120 -0.62 -8.61 -7.87
C ALA A 120 -1.28 -7.26 -8.22
N VAL A 121 -2.29 -7.25 -9.10
CA VAL A 121 -3.09 -6.05 -9.39
C VAL A 121 -3.70 -5.49 -8.10
N GLY A 122 -4.44 -6.29 -7.34
CA GLY A 122 -5.04 -5.85 -6.09
C GLY A 122 -3.99 -5.47 -5.03
N ALA A 123 -2.94 -6.30 -4.88
CA ALA A 123 -1.87 -6.06 -3.92
C ALA A 123 -1.11 -4.75 -4.21
N THR A 124 -0.83 -4.46 -5.48
CA THR A 124 -0.17 -3.21 -5.89
C THR A 124 -1.04 -1.99 -5.61
N PHE A 125 -2.34 -2.06 -5.95
CA PHE A 125 -3.29 -0.99 -5.63
C PHE A 125 -3.27 -0.67 -4.12
N THR A 126 -3.36 -1.71 -3.30
CA THR A 126 -3.36 -1.56 -1.84
C THR A 126 -2.01 -1.05 -1.32
N LEU A 127 -0.87 -1.52 -1.86
CA LEU A 127 0.45 -0.98 -1.51
C LEU A 127 0.58 0.51 -1.78
N VAL A 128 0.10 0.96 -2.94
CA VAL A 128 0.13 2.38 -3.31
C VAL A 128 -0.77 3.20 -2.39
N ALA A 129 -1.97 2.69 -2.07
CA ALA A 129 -2.86 3.35 -1.12
C ALA A 129 -2.23 3.46 0.28
N TRP A 130 -1.57 2.41 0.76
CA TRP A 130 -0.86 2.45 2.04
C TRP A 130 0.33 3.41 2.01
N ALA A 131 1.09 3.44 0.90
CA ALA A 131 2.19 4.39 0.71
C ALA A 131 1.72 5.85 0.80
N PHE A 132 0.58 6.18 0.18
CA PHE A 132 0.00 7.52 0.27
C PHE A 132 -0.55 7.81 1.67
N ALA A 133 -1.19 6.85 2.36
CA ALA A 133 -1.62 7.01 3.74
C ALA A 133 -0.44 7.37 4.66
N TYR A 134 0.69 6.67 4.55
CA TYR A 134 1.91 7.02 5.28
C TYR A 134 2.48 8.37 4.85
N THR A 135 2.42 8.72 3.56
CA THR A 135 2.82 10.05 3.08
C THR A 135 1.96 11.15 3.68
N PHE A 136 0.65 10.92 3.82
CA PHE A 136 -0.28 11.85 4.47
C PHE A 136 -0.01 11.97 5.98
N THR A 137 0.34 10.87 6.65
CA THR A 137 0.79 10.89 8.05
C THR A 137 2.02 11.78 8.22
N VAL A 138 3.01 11.66 7.32
CA VAL A 138 4.20 12.54 7.33
C VAL A 138 3.82 14.00 7.05
N CYS A 139 2.94 14.23 6.09
CA CYS A 139 2.46 15.57 5.75
C CYS A 139 1.79 16.24 6.98
N GLN A 140 0.90 15.53 7.66
CA GLN A 140 0.22 16.02 8.88
C GLN A 140 1.19 16.29 10.02
N ALA A 141 2.23 15.47 10.17
CA ALA A 141 3.24 15.67 11.20
C ALA A 141 4.14 16.89 10.96
N ILE A 142 4.38 17.25 9.67
CA ILE A 142 5.15 18.44 9.30
C ILE A 142 4.29 19.71 9.43
N ASP A 143 3.04 19.62 9.02
CA ASP A 143 2.07 20.74 9.01
C ASP A 143 0.74 20.27 9.63
N PRO A 144 0.61 20.37 10.97
CA PRO A 144 -0.62 20.03 11.68
C PRO A 144 -1.79 20.86 11.14
N GLY A 145 -2.95 20.19 10.91
CA GLY A 145 -4.09 20.84 10.26
C GLY A 145 -4.12 20.68 8.74
N SER A 146 -3.15 19.99 8.13
CA SER A 146 -3.14 19.69 6.69
C SER A 146 -4.41 19.00 6.20
N PHE A 147 -5.08 18.24 7.07
CA PHE A 147 -6.31 17.51 6.80
C PHE A 147 -7.37 17.83 7.83
N THR A 148 -8.62 17.97 7.39
CA THR A 148 -9.79 18.14 8.27
C THR A 148 -10.83 17.08 7.97
N ALA A 149 -11.78 16.88 8.91
CA ALA A 149 -12.94 16.02 8.73
C ALA A 149 -14.20 16.69 9.27
N ALA A 150 -15.38 16.17 8.91
CA ALA A 150 -16.64 16.69 9.39
C ALA A 150 -16.83 16.49 10.92
N ILE A 151 -16.26 15.40 11.45
CA ILE A 151 -16.21 15.12 12.88
C ILE A 151 -14.82 15.51 13.37
N ASP A 152 -14.76 16.30 14.45
CA ASP A 152 -13.54 16.81 15.05
C ASP A 152 -12.61 17.52 14.02
N PRO A 153 -13.00 18.68 13.47
CA PRO A 153 -12.28 19.34 12.39
C PRO A 153 -10.84 19.72 12.72
N ASP A 154 -10.55 20.00 13.98
CA ASP A 154 -9.25 20.47 14.46
C ASP A 154 -8.35 19.32 14.98
N GLY A 155 -8.88 18.10 15.09
CA GLY A 155 -8.14 16.94 15.57
C GLY A 155 -7.18 16.39 14.51
N GLU A 156 -6.16 15.66 14.96
CA GLU A 156 -5.29 14.91 14.08
C GLU A 156 -6.03 13.70 13.48
N ARG A 157 -5.76 13.42 12.21
CA ARG A 157 -6.35 12.25 11.52
C ARG A 157 -5.57 11.01 11.88
N SER A 158 -6.32 9.96 12.24
CA SER A 158 -5.74 8.63 12.45
C SER A 158 -5.21 8.07 11.11
N TRP A 159 -4.30 7.11 11.21
CA TRP A 159 -3.79 6.42 10.02
C TRP A 159 -4.90 5.77 9.18
N MET A 160 -5.95 5.26 9.83
CA MET A 160 -7.09 4.66 9.13
C MET A 160 -7.92 5.69 8.37
N GLU A 161 -8.14 6.88 8.94
CA GLU A 161 -8.81 7.98 8.25
C GLU A 161 -8.02 8.42 7.01
N LEU A 162 -6.69 8.55 7.14
CA LEU A 162 -5.81 8.87 6.02
C LEU A 162 -5.75 7.73 4.98
N LEU A 163 -5.82 6.47 5.42
CA LEU A 163 -5.91 5.33 4.52
C LEU A 163 -7.26 5.32 3.78
N PHE A 164 -8.35 5.65 4.44
CA PHE A 164 -9.67 5.77 3.80
C PHE A 164 -9.67 6.90 2.76
N LEU A 165 -9.09 8.06 3.08
CA LEU A 165 -8.84 9.13 2.11
C LEU A 165 -8.07 8.61 0.90
N SER A 166 -6.96 7.90 1.12
CA SER A 166 -6.15 7.34 0.05
C SER A 166 -6.91 6.35 -0.82
N PHE A 167 -7.63 5.39 -0.23
CA PHE A 167 -8.43 4.43 -1.00
C PHE A 167 -9.48 5.12 -1.88
N THR A 168 -10.18 6.12 -1.35
CA THR A 168 -11.23 6.84 -2.10
C THR A 168 -10.64 7.74 -3.18
N THR A 169 -9.46 8.31 -2.94
CA THR A 169 -8.72 9.14 -3.88
C THR A 169 -8.14 8.30 -5.02
N LEU A 170 -7.40 7.25 -4.69
CA LEU A 170 -6.72 6.38 -5.66
C LEU A 170 -7.73 5.63 -6.55
N SER A 171 -8.87 5.21 -5.98
CA SER A 171 -9.98 4.60 -6.74
C SER A 171 -10.84 5.59 -7.52
N SER A 172 -10.61 6.89 -7.35
CA SER A 172 -11.41 7.97 -7.95
C SER A 172 -12.88 7.97 -7.51
N THR A 173 -13.22 7.39 -6.35
CA THR A 173 -14.58 7.39 -5.80
C THR A 173 -14.91 8.67 -5.03
N GLY A 174 -13.94 9.27 -4.33
CA GLY A 174 -14.08 10.55 -3.64
C GLY A 174 -15.07 10.57 -2.47
N LEU A 175 -15.28 9.42 -1.81
CA LEU A 175 -16.25 9.28 -0.69
C LEU A 175 -15.60 9.51 0.69
N SER A 176 -14.44 10.14 0.78
CA SER A 176 -13.83 10.43 2.08
C SER A 176 -14.54 11.58 2.78
N ASP A 177 -14.69 11.47 4.09
CA ASP A 177 -15.06 12.55 5.01
C ASP A 177 -13.85 13.40 5.42
N VAL A 178 -12.63 12.88 5.22
CA VAL A 178 -11.37 13.60 5.38
C VAL A 178 -11.02 14.33 4.09
N VAL A 179 -10.66 15.61 4.20
CA VAL A 179 -10.28 16.45 3.05
C VAL A 179 -8.98 17.21 3.31
N PRO A 180 -8.11 17.36 2.29
CA PRO A 180 -6.89 18.18 2.39
C PRO A 180 -7.27 19.67 2.36
N VAL A 181 -6.78 20.46 3.31
CA VAL A 181 -7.03 21.90 3.38
C VAL A 181 -5.80 22.72 3.01
N GLU A 182 -4.61 22.27 3.40
CA GLU A 182 -3.38 22.98 3.10
C GLU A 182 -2.87 22.72 1.66
N PRO A 183 -2.18 23.71 1.03
CA PRO A 183 -1.76 23.59 -0.37
C PRO A 183 -0.86 22.37 -0.64
N PHE A 184 0.03 22.03 0.29
CA PHE A 184 0.93 20.89 0.12
C PHE A 184 0.17 19.56 0.19
N ALA A 185 -0.75 19.41 1.14
CA ALA A 185 -1.62 18.24 1.25
C ALA A 185 -2.47 18.07 -0.01
N ARG A 186 -3.03 19.16 -0.55
CA ARG A 186 -3.79 19.14 -1.82
C ARG A 186 -2.94 18.68 -3.00
N SER A 187 -1.66 19.10 -3.03
CA SER A 187 -0.74 18.67 -4.09
C SER A 187 -0.48 17.18 -4.02
N LEU A 188 -0.27 16.61 -2.82
CA LEU A 188 -0.09 15.17 -2.64
C LEU A 188 -1.34 14.38 -3.08
N VAL A 189 -2.53 14.83 -2.70
CA VAL A 189 -3.80 14.20 -3.10
C VAL A 189 -4.01 14.27 -4.61
N MET A 190 -3.66 15.39 -5.29
CA MET A 190 -3.71 15.47 -6.75
C MET A 190 -2.75 14.50 -7.43
N ILE A 191 -1.55 14.31 -6.89
CA ILE A 191 -0.59 13.30 -7.40
C ILE A 191 -1.17 11.90 -7.25
N GLU A 192 -1.79 11.60 -6.11
CA GLU A 192 -2.46 10.33 -5.89
C GLU A 192 -3.62 10.08 -6.86
N GLN A 193 -4.47 11.07 -7.10
CA GLN A 193 -5.56 10.99 -8.08
C GLN A 193 -5.03 10.63 -9.46
N PHE A 194 -3.96 11.33 -9.90
CA PHE A 194 -3.31 11.02 -11.17
C PHE A 194 -2.74 9.60 -11.19
N ALA A 195 -2.03 9.20 -10.13
CA ALA A 195 -1.46 7.86 -10.01
C ALA A 195 -2.54 6.77 -10.08
N GLY A 196 -3.69 6.97 -9.43
CA GLY A 196 -4.81 6.03 -9.45
C GLY A 196 -5.40 5.85 -10.86
N VAL A 197 -5.70 6.95 -11.55
CA VAL A 197 -6.22 6.90 -12.93
C VAL A 197 -5.20 6.25 -13.88
N ALA A 198 -3.91 6.62 -13.77
CA ALA A 198 -2.85 6.04 -14.57
C ALA A 198 -2.68 4.53 -14.31
N TYR A 199 -2.77 4.10 -13.04
CA TYR A 199 -2.70 2.71 -12.66
C TYR A 199 -3.86 1.88 -13.26
N ILE A 200 -5.10 2.34 -13.11
CA ILE A 200 -6.28 1.67 -13.66
C ILE A 200 -6.18 1.58 -15.18
N ALA A 201 -5.81 2.67 -15.85
CA ALA A 201 -5.66 2.70 -17.30
C ALA A 201 -4.58 1.70 -17.78
N MET A 202 -3.45 1.62 -17.08
CA MET A 202 -2.37 0.69 -17.38
C MET A 202 -2.84 -0.77 -17.23
N VAL A 203 -3.50 -1.10 -16.13
CA VAL A 203 -4.01 -2.47 -15.87
C VAL A 203 -5.03 -2.88 -16.91
N VAL A 204 -6.01 -2.02 -17.20
CA VAL A 204 -7.06 -2.30 -18.21
C VAL A 204 -6.44 -2.48 -19.59
N SER A 205 -5.53 -1.59 -19.99
CA SER A 205 -4.84 -1.67 -21.28
C SER A 205 -4.05 -2.96 -21.44
N ARG A 206 -3.36 -3.40 -20.36
CA ARG A 206 -2.63 -4.66 -20.36
C ARG A 206 -3.57 -5.86 -20.51
N LEU A 207 -4.64 -5.93 -19.71
CA LEU A 207 -5.59 -7.04 -19.74
C LEU A 207 -6.27 -7.17 -21.11
N VAL A 208 -6.71 -6.05 -21.68
CA VAL A 208 -7.34 -6.03 -23.02
C VAL A 208 -6.33 -6.41 -24.11
N GLY A 209 -5.12 -5.85 -24.08
CA GLY A 209 -4.07 -6.15 -25.05
C GLY A 209 -3.74 -7.64 -25.11
N LEU A 210 -3.62 -8.30 -23.96
CA LEU A 210 -3.33 -9.73 -23.89
C LEU A 210 -4.49 -10.61 -24.34
N LEU A 211 -5.75 -10.22 -24.07
CA LEU A 211 -6.94 -10.92 -24.58
C LEU A 211 -7.01 -10.89 -26.11
N VAL A 212 -6.63 -9.79 -26.74
CA VAL A 212 -6.59 -9.65 -28.21
C VAL A 212 -5.52 -10.54 -28.82
N VAL A 213 -4.33 -10.59 -28.21
CA VAL A 213 -3.20 -11.42 -28.70
C VAL A 213 -3.57 -12.91 -28.65
N THR A 214 -4.07 -13.40 -27.52
CA THR A 214 -4.46 -14.82 -27.36
C THR A 214 -5.60 -15.24 -28.26
N ARG A 215 -6.48 -14.34 -28.64
CA ARG A 215 -7.58 -14.63 -29.57
C ARG A 215 -7.12 -14.76 -31.04
N ASN A 216 -6.03 -14.10 -31.39
CA ASN A 216 -5.51 -14.07 -32.76
C ASN A 216 -4.43 -15.13 -33.03
N GLU A 217 -4.02 -15.93 -32.04
CA GLU A 217 -3.15 -17.08 -32.28
C GLU A 217 -3.91 -18.16 -33.08
N PRO A 218 -3.42 -18.60 -34.26
CA PRO A 218 -4.05 -19.66 -35.01
C PRO A 218 -4.07 -20.94 -34.17
N LYS A 219 -5.26 -21.54 -33.98
CA LYS A 219 -5.37 -22.86 -33.37
C LYS A 219 -4.49 -23.83 -34.16
N GLN A 220 -3.36 -24.26 -33.60
CA GLN A 220 -2.58 -25.34 -34.18
C GLN A 220 -3.48 -26.57 -34.37
N PRO A 221 -3.56 -27.13 -35.57
CA PRO A 221 -4.31 -28.37 -35.80
C PRO A 221 -3.66 -29.50 -34.97
N ARG A 222 -4.52 -30.22 -34.25
CA ARG A 222 -4.13 -31.42 -33.49
C ARG A 222 -3.80 -32.57 -34.42
#